data_c435cc0fb3d8e334f913751424046818
#
_entry.id   c435cc0fb3d8e334f913751424046818
#
_cell.length_a   1.000
_cell.length_b   1.000
_cell.length_c   1.000
_cell.angle_alpha   90.00
_cell.angle_beta   90.00
_cell.angle_gamma   90.00
#
_symmetry.space_group_name_H-M   'P 1'
#
loop_
_entity.id
_entity.type
_entity.pdbx_description
1 polymer ?
#
loop_
_entity_poly.entity_id
_entity_poly.type
_entity_poly.pdbx_seq_one_letter_code
_entity_poly.pdbx_strand_id
1 'polypeptide(L)'
;MDKKFPQGELQCFKNENRYKWKVKEENGIRYLPKTERNQAEILALKKYYEYRKKELESEAAGWEAYLKKTDKMKINSEHLLNHPEYGKLLAKNFRPLDKELERWQEEPYEKCTKHPENLLVQGTHGKMLRSKSEAIIDRALYQNKIPFHYEEKLVLDGIILYPDFVIRHPFTGQYFYWEHFGMMDNPDYCNHACDKIKLYCRHGIIPSVNLILTYETKQCPLNADKVEMILQEYFGCSKWDAVVG
;
A
#
# COMPACT_ATOMS: atom_id res chain seq x y z
N MET A 1 29.77 0.49 -4.45
CA MET A 1 30.91 -0.19 -5.13
C MET A 1 30.63 -0.16 -6.63
N ASP A 2 31.23 0.80 -7.33
CA ASP A 2 31.14 0.88 -8.79
C ASP A 2 31.97 -0.25 -9.39
N LYS A 3 31.34 -1.37 -9.69
CA LYS A 3 31.97 -2.42 -10.50
C LYS A 3 32.13 -1.86 -11.92
N LYS A 4 33.31 -1.40 -12.28
CA LYS A 4 33.64 -1.04 -13.66
C LYS A 4 33.49 -2.30 -14.52
N PHE A 5 32.47 -2.32 -15.36
CA PHE A 5 32.31 -3.38 -16.34
C PHE A 5 33.46 -3.30 -17.38
N PRO A 6 33.92 -4.44 -17.89
CA PRO A 6 34.94 -4.46 -18.95
C PRO A 6 34.43 -3.76 -20.22
N GLN A 7 35.35 -3.23 -21.01
CA GLN A 7 35.03 -2.64 -22.30
C GLN A 7 34.56 -3.72 -23.29
N GLY A 8 33.76 -3.29 -24.28
CA GLY A 8 33.24 -4.15 -25.32
C GLY A 8 31.77 -4.58 -25.10
N GLU A 9 31.16 -5.07 -26.16
CA GLU A 9 29.80 -5.58 -26.22
C GLU A 9 29.81 -7.05 -26.61
N LEU A 10 29.18 -7.91 -25.78
CA LEU A 10 29.04 -9.33 -26.07
C LEU A 10 27.99 -9.58 -27.16
N GLN A 11 28.37 -10.36 -28.14
CA GLN A 11 27.48 -10.88 -29.17
C GLN A 11 27.48 -12.42 -29.13
N CYS A 12 26.29 -13.00 -28.94
CA CYS A 12 26.08 -14.45 -29.02
C CYS A 12 25.45 -14.78 -30.37
N PHE A 13 26.05 -15.68 -31.13
CA PHE A 13 25.52 -16.09 -32.42
C PHE A 13 25.56 -17.62 -32.57
N LYS A 14 24.56 -18.13 -33.27
CA LYS A 14 24.45 -19.56 -33.56
C LYS A 14 25.40 -19.93 -34.66
N ASN A 15 26.21 -20.99 -34.48
CA ASN A 15 27.06 -21.59 -35.49
C ASN A 15 26.78 -23.10 -35.44
N GLU A 16 26.10 -23.60 -36.48
CA GLU A 16 25.54 -24.96 -36.53
C GLU A 16 24.66 -25.24 -35.29
N ASN A 17 25.01 -26.25 -34.48
CA ASN A 17 24.26 -26.64 -33.27
C ASN A 17 24.81 -26.01 -32.01
N ARG A 18 25.71 -25.03 -32.05
CA ARG A 18 26.32 -24.43 -30.85
C ARG A 18 26.33 -22.92 -30.95
N TYR A 19 26.21 -22.27 -29.80
CA TYR A 19 26.38 -20.82 -29.67
C TYR A 19 27.87 -20.50 -29.46
N LYS A 20 28.36 -19.51 -30.23
CA LYS A 20 29.70 -18.92 -30.12
C LYS A 20 29.55 -17.48 -29.60
N TRP A 21 30.61 -16.96 -29.02
CA TRP A 21 30.70 -15.64 -28.45
C TRP A 21 31.69 -14.78 -29.20
N LYS A 22 31.32 -13.51 -29.38
CA LYS A 22 32.23 -12.47 -29.89
C LYS A 22 32.10 -11.26 -28.99
N VAL A 23 33.18 -10.50 -28.84
CA VAL A 23 33.19 -9.19 -28.18
C VAL A 23 33.50 -8.15 -29.23
N LYS A 24 32.60 -7.18 -29.38
CA LYS A 24 32.83 -6.00 -30.22
C LYS A 24 33.48 -4.95 -29.35
N GLU A 25 34.70 -4.56 -29.68
CA GLU A 25 35.51 -3.52 -29.06
C GLU A 25 35.73 -2.37 -30.06
N GLU A 26 36.27 -1.24 -29.61
CA GLU A 26 36.55 -0.09 -30.48
C GLU A 26 37.48 -0.46 -31.64
N ASN A 27 38.41 -1.37 -31.40
CA ASN A 27 39.43 -1.80 -32.38
C ASN A 27 39.03 -3.02 -33.24
N GLY A 28 37.74 -3.46 -33.12
CA GLY A 28 37.26 -4.57 -33.95
C GLY A 28 36.46 -5.64 -33.19
N ILE A 29 36.35 -6.81 -33.78
CA ILE A 29 35.58 -7.92 -33.21
C ILE A 29 36.54 -9.05 -32.85
N ARG A 30 36.52 -9.47 -31.58
CA ARG A 30 37.31 -10.58 -31.06
C ARG A 30 36.43 -11.78 -30.72
N TYR A 31 36.88 -12.98 -31.08
CA TYR A 31 36.27 -14.21 -30.60
C TYR A 31 36.56 -14.41 -29.11
N LEU A 32 35.54 -14.81 -28.35
CA LEU A 32 35.68 -15.14 -26.96
C LEU A 32 35.57 -16.67 -26.78
N PRO A 33 36.68 -17.34 -26.41
CA PRO A 33 36.65 -18.81 -26.21
C PRO A 33 35.80 -19.19 -25.01
N LYS A 34 35.31 -20.44 -25.00
CA LYS A 34 34.46 -20.96 -23.89
C LYS A 34 35.23 -21.07 -22.56
N THR A 35 36.53 -21.08 -22.57
CA THR A 35 37.38 -21.01 -21.37
C THR A 35 37.29 -19.66 -20.67
N GLU A 36 36.94 -18.58 -21.38
CA GLU A 36 36.73 -17.24 -20.81
C GLU A 36 35.27 -16.98 -20.42
N ARG A 37 34.58 -18.00 -19.92
CA ARG A 37 33.19 -17.95 -19.58
C ARG A 37 32.85 -16.83 -18.57
N ASN A 38 33.68 -16.63 -17.58
CA ASN A 38 33.48 -15.55 -16.57
C ASN A 38 33.42 -14.17 -17.21
N GLN A 39 34.29 -13.89 -18.20
CA GLN A 39 34.26 -12.63 -18.94
C GLN A 39 32.98 -12.50 -19.78
N ALA A 40 32.51 -13.58 -20.40
CA ALA A 40 31.26 -13.61 -21.15
C ALA A 40 30.07 -13.31 -20.25
N GLU A 41 30.01 -13.88 -19.01
CA GLU A 41 28.95 -13.64 -18.02
C GLU A 41 28.93 -12.19 -17.59
N ILE A 42 30.08 -11.58 -17.29
CA ILE A 42 30.18 -10.17 -16.93
C ILE A 42 29.70 -9.24 -18.05
N LEU A 43 30.10 -9.52 -19.29
CA LEU A 43 29.66 -8.74 -20.46
C LEU A 43 28.17 -8.95 -20.78
N ALA A 44 27.65 -10.16 -20.58
CA ALA A 44 26.22 -10.44 -20.71
C ALA A 44 25.42 -9.68 -19.66
N LEU A 45 25.90 -9.65 -18.42
CA LEU A 45 25.28 -8.87 -17.32
C LEU A 45 25.30 -7.37 -17.62
N LYS A 46 26.42 -6.84 -18.12
CA LYS A 46 26.52 -5.45 -18.58
C LYS A 46 25.44 -5.13 -19.60
N LYS A 47 25.34 -5.98 -20.66
CA LYS A 47 24.34 -5.80 -21.72
C LYS A 47 22.91 -5.87 -21.18
N TYR A 48 22.63 -6.79 -20.26
CA TYR A 48 21.34 -6.87 -19.60
C TYR A 48 20.99 -5.56 -18.87
N TYR A 49 21.92 -5.01 -18.09
CA TYR A 49 21.67 -3.75 -17.38
C TYR A 49 21.51 -2.56 -18.33
N GLU A 50 22.24 -2.52 -19.44
CA GLU A 50 22.05 -1.47 -20.45
C GLU A 50 20.65 -1.51 -21.08
N TYR A 51 20.13 -2.72 -21.39
CA TYR A 51 18.76 -2.87 -21.89
C TYR A 51 17.74 -2.55 -20.82
N ARG A 52 17.92 -3.07 -19.60
CA ARG A 52 16.99 -2.78 -18.49
C ARG A 52 16.92 -1.30 -18.15
N LYS A 53 18.05 -0.61 -18.20
CA LYS A 53 18.09 0.84 -18.05
C LYS A 53 17.23 1.55 -19.11
N LYS A 54 17.37 1.18 -20.38
CA LYS A 54 16.56 1.76 -21.47
C LYS A 54 15.06 1.48 -21.31
N GLU A 55 14.70 0.28 -20.86
CA GLU A 55 13.31 -0.07 -20.55
C GLU A 55 12.76 0.85 -19.46
N LEU A 56 13.47 0.98 -18.34
CA LEU A 56 13.06 1.84 -17.23
C LEU A 56 13.00 3.33 -17.63
N GLU A 57 13.94 3.81 -18.43
CA GLU A 57 13.91 5.18 -18.97
C GLU A 57 12.68 5.41 -19.86
N SER A 58 12.30 4.41 -20.67
CA SER A 58 11.10 4.46 -21.51
C SER A 58 9.81 4.44 -20.67
N GLU A 59 9.76 3.58 -19.65
CA GLU A 59 8.65 3.54 -18.70
C GLU A 59 8.49 4.88 -17.96
N ALA A 60 9.59 5.42 -17.43
CA ALA A 60 9.59 6.72 -16.75
C ALA A 60 9.10 7.86 -17.65
N ALA A 61 9.58 7.91 -18.90
CA ALA A 61 9.10 8.90 -19.87
C ALA A 61 7.60 8.76 -20.17
N GLY A 62 7.07 7.53 -20.20
CA GLY A 62 5.65 7.26 -20.34
C GLY A 62 4.84 7.82 -19.18
N TRP A 63 5.28 7.58 -17.94
CA TRP A 63 4.66 8.11 -16.74
C TRP A 63 4.74 9.64 -16.66
N GLU A 64 5.88 10.24 -16.99
CA GLU A 64 6.01 11.70 -17.06
C GLU A 64 5.06 12.32 -18.08
N ALA A 65 4.91 11.71 -19.27
CA ALA A 65 3.98 12.17 -20.27
C ALA A 65 2.53 12.07 -19.82
N TYR A 66 2.17 10.99 -19.13
CA TYR A 66 0.86 10.81 -18.51
C TYR A 66 0.58 11.90 -17.47
N LEU A 67 1.49 12.09 -16.51
CA LEU A 67 1.36 13.11 -15.47
C LEU A 67 1.24 14.52 -16.06
N LYS A 68 2.09 14.88 -17.02
CA LYS A 68 1.98 16.17 -17.74
C LYS A 68 0.66 16.37 -18.47
N LYS A 69 0.06 15.29 -18.96
CA LYS A 69 -1.25 15.35 -19.64
C LYS A 69 -2.38 15.51 -18.65
N THR A 70 -2.36 14.78 -17.54
CA THR A 70 -3.38 14.87 -16.48
C THR A 70 -3.32 16.20 -15.75
N ASP A 71 -2.13 16.72 -15.46
CA ASP A 71 -1.92 18.01 -14.82
C ASP A 71 -2.42 19.20 -15.68
N LYS A 72 -2.36 19.05 -17.02
CA LYS A 72 -2.89 20.01 -17.97
C LYS A 72 -4.39 19.91 -18.22
N MET A 73 -5.05 18.89 -17.71
CA MET A 73 -6.50 18.77 -17.83
C MET A 73 -7.18 19.82 -16.96
N LYS A 74 -7.51 20.96 -17.60
CA LYS A 74 -8.31 22.04 -16.99
C LYS A 74 -9.75 21.62 -16.67
N ILE A 75 -10.20 20.47 -17.17
CA ILE A 75 -11.55 19.92 -16.96
C ILE A 75 -11.42 18.82 -15.92
N ASN A 76 -11.70 19.16 -14.67
CA ASN A 76 -11.76 18.25 -13.55
C ASN A 76 -13.16 18.33 -12.95
N SER A 77 -13.85 17.19 -12.82
CA SER A 77 -15.18 17.11 -12.22
C SER A 77 -15.20 17.60 -10.77
N GLU A 78 -14.14 17.37 -10.02
CA GLU A 78 -13.96 17.88 -8.65
C GLU A 78 -14.01 19.42 -8.60
N HIS A 79 -13.45 20.09 -9.61
CA HIS A 79 -13.51 21.54 -9.69
C HIS A 79 -14.95 22.07 -9.79
N LEU A 80 -15.86 21.30 -10.41
CA LEU A 80 -17.29 21.65 -10.44
C LEU A 80 -17.93 21.49 -9.07
N LEU A 81 -17.56 20.45 -8.30
CA LEU A 81 -18.09 20.23 -6.96
C LEU A 81 -17.64 21.31 -5.97
N ASN A 82 -16.46 21.85 -6.17
CA ASN A 82 -15.92 22.96 -5.37
C ASN A 82 -16.36 24.36 -5.85
N HIS A 83 -17.01 24.45 -7.01
CA HIS A 83 -17.50 25.72 -7.53
C HIS A 83 -18.73 26.20 -6.74
N PRO A 84 -18.82 27.47 -6.32
CA PRO A 84 -19.90 27.99 -5.46
C PRO A 84 -21.31 27.71 -5.95
N GLU A 85 -21.55 27.78 -7.26
CA GLU A 85 -22.89 27.56 -7.84
C GLU A 85 -23.10 26.12 -8.31
N TYR A 86 -22.14 25.53 -9.05
CA TYR A 86 -22.25 24.13 -9.48
C TYR A 86 -22.31 23.18 -8.28
N GLY A 87 -21.51 23.41 -7.24
CA GLY A 87 -21.54 22.60 -6.02
C GLY A 87 -22.92 22.60 -5.34
N LYS A 88 -23.63 23.73 -5.31
CA LYS A 88 -25.02 23.79 -4.80
C LYS A 88 -26.00 22.98 -5.65
N LEU A 89 -25.90 23.09 -6.98
CA LEU A 89 -26.77 22.39 -7.91
C LEU A 89 -26.51 20.86 -7.90
N LEU A 90 -25.27 20.45 -7.69
CA LEU A 90 -24.85 19.06 -7.67
C LEU A 90 -24.97 18.41 -6.28
N ALA A 91 -25.16 19.19 -5.22
CA ALA A 91 -25.11 18.73 -3.81
C ALA A 91 -26.08 17.59 -3.46
N LYS A 92 -27.16 17.38 -4.23
CA LYS A 92 -28.08 16.26 -4.05
C LYS A 92 -27.51 14.93 -4.53
N ASN A 93 -26.65 14.95 -5.53
CA ASN A 93 -26.15 13.77 -6.23
C ASN A 93 -24.66 13.51 -5.99
N PHE A 94 -23.89 14.59 -5.79
CA PHE A 94 -22.44 14.51 -5.66
C PHE A 94 -21.95 15.44 -4.56
N ARG A 95 -20.93 15.02 -3.86
CA ARG A 95 -20.16 15.83 -2.89
C ARG A 95 -18.67 15.65 -3.15
N PRO A 96 -17.84 16.67 -2.89
CA PRO A 96 -16.40 16.48 -2.83
C PRO A 96 -16.05 15.36 -1.84
N LEU A 97 -15.11 14.49 -2.21
CA LEU A 97 -14.76 13.30 -1.41
C LEU A 97 -14.29 13.66 -0.01
N ASP A 98 -13.49 14.72 0.13
CA ASP A 98 -13.04 15.23 1.42
C ASP A 98 -14.20 15.56 2.37
N LYS A 99 -15.21 16.30 1.89
CA LYS A 99 -16.40 16.64 2.67
C LYS A 99 -17.31 15.43 2.98
N GLU A 100 -17.35 14.47 2.07
CA GLU A 100 -18.04 13.20 2.33
C GLU A 100 -17.37 12.43 3.45
N LEU A 101 -16.03 12.34 3.40
CA LEU A 101 -15.24 11.62 4.39
C LEU A 101 -15.28 12.29 5.77
N GLU A 102 -15.19 13.62 5.82
CA GLU A 102 -15.35 14.38 7.07
C GLU A 102 -16.72 14.11 7.70
N ARG A 103 -17.78 14.20 6.89
CA ARG A 103 -19.14 13.92 7.38
C ARG A 103 -19.28 12.49 7.87
N TRP A 104 -18.80 11.50 7.10
CA TRP A 104 -18.84 10.10 7.49
C TRP A 104 -18.13 9.89 8.84
N GLN A 105 -16.97 10.49 9.03
CA GLN A 105 -16.20 10.36 10.27
C GLN A 105 -16.93 10.92 11.49
N GLU A 106 -17.77 11.93 11.29
CA GLU A 106 -18.58 12.57 12.37
C GLU A 106 -19.95 11.91 12.55
N GLU A 107 -20.44 11.12 11.61
CA GLU A 107 -21.73 10.45 11.70
C GLU A 107 -21.79 9.51 12.91
N PRO A 108 -22.88 9.55 13.70
CA PRO A 108 -23.10 8.57 14.75
C PRO A 108 -23.23 7.16 14.17
N TYR A 109 -22.56 6.20 14.77
CA TYR A 109 -22.60 4.80 14.37
C TYR A 109 -22.78 3.87 15.58
N GLU A 110 -23.32 2.66 15.34
CA GLU A 110 -23.43 1.62 16.36
C GLU A 110 -22.05 1.05 16.71
N LYS A 111 -21.64 1.21 17.96
CA LYS A 111 -20.38 0.67 18.50
C LYS A 111 -20.61 -0.66 19.22
N CYS A 112 -19.53 -1.42 19.38
CA CYS A 112 -19.51 -2.57 20.24
C CYS A 112 -19.81 -2.16 21.69
N THR A 113 -20.84 -2.78 22.28
CA THR A 113 -21.21 -2.58 23.69
C THR A 113 -20.76 -3.73 24.59
N LYS A 114 -20.12 -4.76 24.01
CA LYS A 114 -19.64 -5.94 24.75
C LYS A 114 -18.38 -5.60 25.53
N HIS A 115 -18.31 -6.07 26.78
CA HIS A 115 -17.13 -5.93 27.64
C HIS A 115 -16.64 -4.48 27.79
N PRO A 116 -17.49 -3.53 28.24
CA PRO A 116 -17.10 -2.14 28.41
C PRO A 116 -15.99 -1.98 29.47
N GLU A 117 -15.84 -2.91 30.38
CA GLU A 117 -14.79 -2.98 31.39
C GLU A 117 -13.38 -3.12 30.79
N ASN A 118 -13.27 -3.55 29.53
CA ASN A 118 -11.99 -3.69 28.82
C ASN A 118 -11.56 -2.40 28.11
N LEU A 119 -12.38 -1.36 28.09
CA LEU A 119 -12.06 -0.05 27.52
C LEU A 119 -11.18 0.75 28.49
N LEU A 120 -9.88 0.49 28.50
CA LEU A 120 -8.94 0.97 29.52
C LEU A 120 -7.90 1.95 29.00
N VAL A 121 -7.70 2.03 27.68
CA VAL A 121 -6.63 2.81 27.09
C VAL A 121 -7.21 4.04 26.39
N GLN A 122 -6.65 5.22 26.67
CA GLN A 122 -7.10 6.46 26.05
C GLN A 122 -6.57 6.56 24.60
N GLY A 123 -7.49 6.70 23.64
CA GLY A 123 -7.23 6.99 22.25
C GLY A 123 -7.35 8.47 21.92
N THR A 124 -7.46 8.78 20.63
CA THR A 124 -7.68 10.14 20.14
C THR A 124 -9.12 10.59 20.38
N HIS A 125 -9.36 11.90 20.43
CA HIS A 125 -10.68 12.51 20.68
C HIS A 125 -11.41 11.99 21.94
N GLY A 126 -10.66 11.57 22.98
CA GLY A 126 -11.24 11.07 24.22
C GLY A 126 -11.91 9.70 24.13
N LYS A 127 -11.72 8.97 23.02
CA LYS A 127 -12.21 7.60 22.87
C LYS A 127 -11.45 6.68 23.84
N MET A 128 -12.14 5.67 24.36
CA MET A 128 -11.51 4.59 25.12
C MET A 128 -11.38 3.35 24.25
N LEU A 129 -10.23 2.72 24.29
CA LEU A 129 -9.81 1.58 23.48
C LEU A 129 -9.49 0.38 24.38
N ARG A 130 -9.46 -0.82 23.81
CA ARG A 130 -9.23 -2.06 24.57
C ARG A 130 -7.76 -2.37 24.82
N SER A 131 -6.87 -1.95 23.92
CA SER A 131 -5.45 -2.29 24.01
C SER A 131 -4.52 -1.12 23.68
N LYS A 132 -3.27 -1.22 24.12
CA LYS A 132 -2.20 -0.28 23.75
C LYS A 132 -1.90 -0.31 22.26
N SER A 133 -1.99 -1.49 21.65
CA SER A 133 -1.75 -1.68 20.22
C SER A 133 -2.81 -0.99 19.37
N GLU A 134 -4.07 -1.06 19.77
CA GLU A 134 -5.14 -0.28 19.15
C GLU A 134 -4.91 1.24 19.32
N ALA A 135 -4.38 1.68 20.46
CA ALA A 135 -4.06 3.10 20.65
C ALA A 135 -2.90 3.59 19.75
N ILE A 136 -1.97 2.72 19.40
CA ILE A 136 -0.92 3.02 18.42
C ILE A 136 -1.55 3.19 17.03
N ILE A 137 -2.45 2.30 16.64
CA ILE A 137 -3.16 2.34 15.35
C ILE A 137 -4.06 3.59 15.28
N ASP A 138 -4.90 3.83 16.29
CA ASP A 138 -5.78 5.00 16.39
C ASP A 138 -5.00 6.31 16.22
N ARG A 139 -3.88 6.44 16.94
CA ARG A 139 -3.03 7.63 16.84
C ARG A 139 -2.41 7.80 15.46
N ALA A 140 -1.95 6.72 14.85
CA ALA A 140 -1.34 6.77 13.53
C ALA A 140 -2.37 7.14 12.45
N LEU A 141 -3.57 6.55 12.47
CA LEU A 141 -4.67 6.92 11.58
C LEU A 141 -5.03 8.40 11.71
N TYR A 142 -5.16 8.87 12.96
CA TYR A 142 -5.48 10.27 13.25
C TYR A 142 -4.39 11.24 12.76
N GLN A 143 -3.12 10.96 13.03
CA GLN A 143 -1.99 11.80 12.63
C GLN A 143 -1.86 11.91 11.11
N ASN A 144 -2.19 10.84 10.39
CA ASN A 144 -2.18 10.80 8.93
C ASN A 144 -3.50 11.27 8.30
N LYS A 145 -4.45 11.79 9.11
CA LYS A 145 -5.76 12.29 8.66
C LYS A 145 -6.56 11.27 7.84
N ILE A 146 -6.43 10.01 8.17
CA ILE A 146 -7.18 8.92 7.56
C ILE A 146 -8.50 8.79 8.33
N PRO A 147 -9.67 8.91 7.67
CA PRO A 147 -10.97 8.80 8.33
C PRO A 147 -11.21 7.37 8.81
N PHE A 148 -11.66 7.22 10.07
CA PHE A 148 -11.93 5.90 10.63
C PHE A 148 -12.98 5.93 11.75
N HIS A 149 -13.66 4.78 11.92
CA HIS A 149 -14.51 4.46 13.07
C HIS A 149 -13.87 3.30 13.86
N TYR A 150 -13.96 3.38 15.18
CA TYR A 150 -13.48 2.35 16.09
C TYR A 150 -14.63 1.44 16.53
N GLU A 151 -14.47 0.12 16.36
CA GLU A 151 -15.46 -0.91 16.69
C GLU A 151 -16.86 -0.64 16.12
N GLU A 152 -16.96 -0.14 14.90
CA GLU A 152 -18.22 0.04 14.20
C GLU A 152 -18.86 -1.31 13.88
N LYS A 153 -20.19 -1.41 14.07
CA LYS A 153 -20.95 -2.61 13.75
C LYS A 153 -20.93 -2.92 12.26
N LEU A 154 -20.49 -4.11 11.92
CA LEU A 154 -20.54 -4.68 10.59
C LEU A 154 -21.45 -5.89 10.59
N VAL A 155 -22.40 -5.97 9.65
CA VAL A 155 -23.32 -7.10 9.52
C VAL A 155 -23.02 -7.85 8.22
N LEU A 156 -22.65 -9.12 8.33
CA LEU A 156 -22.35 -10.01 7.22
C LEU A 156 -23.29 -11.23 7.30
N ASP A 157 -24.22 -11.37 6.35
CA ASP A 157 -25.26 -12.44 6.32
C ASP A 157 -25.96 -12.65 7.66
N GLY A 158 -26.30 -11.55 8.35
CA GLY A 158 -26.96 -11.58 9.67
C GLY A 158 -26.00 -11.83 10.85
N ILE A 159 -24.72 -12.08 10.60
CA ILE A 159 -23.70 -12.17 11.65
C ILE A 159 -23.14 -10.77 11.94
N ILE A 160 -23.16 -10.40 13.21
CA ILE A 160 -22.66 -9.10 13.66
C ILE A 160 -21.19 -9.24 14.05
N LEU A 161 -20.35 -8.44 13.42
CA LEU A 161 -18.94 -8.28 13.72
C LEU A 161 -18.66 -6.82 14.12
N TYR A 162 -17.55 -6.63 14.79
CA TYR A 162 -16.98 -5.33 15.13
C TYR A 162 -15.50 -5.37 14.78
N PRO A 163 -15.13 -4.89 13.58
CA PRO A 163 -13.73 -4.68 13.26
C PRO A 163 -13.10 -3.70 14.24
N ASP A 164 -11.84 -3.86 14.58
CA ASP A 164 -11.18 -2.89 15.45
C ASP A 164 -11.25 -1.48 14.83
N PHE A 165 -11.01 -1.39 13.52
CA PHE A 165 -11.20 -0.13 12.78
C PHE A 165 -11.89 -0.38 11.44
N VAL A 166 -12.90 0.44 11.15
CA VAL A 166 -13.47 0.64 9.81
C VAL A 166 -12.89 1.93 9.27
N ILE A 167 -12.30 1.88 8.08
CA ILE A 167 -11.51 2.98 7.52
C ILE A 167 -12.05 3.35 6.15
N ARG A 168 -12.10 4.64 5.84
CA ARG A 168 -12.37 5.13 4.48
C ARG A 168 -11.05 5.62 3.87
N HIS A 169 -10.70 5.09 2.71
CA HIS A 169 -9.48 5.49 2.00
C HIS A 169 -9.55 6.99 1.62
N PRO A 170 -8.55 7.82 1.99
CA PRO A 170 -8.65 9.27 1.86
C PRO A 170 -8.77 9.77 0.41
N PHE A 171 -8.25 9.02 -0.57
CA PHE A 171 -8.26 9.43 -1.97
C PHE A 171 -9.31 8.71 -2.84
N THR A 172 -9.78 7.54 -2.43
CA THR A 172 -10.74 6.75 -3.22
C THR A 172 -12.09 6.60 -2.55
N GLY A 173 -12.20 6.87 -1.26
CA GLY A 173 -13.39 6.65 -0.45
C GLY A 173 -13.75 5.18 -0.24
N GLN A 174 -12.93 4.24 -0.66
CA GLN A 174 -13.17 2.81 -0.47
C GLN A 174 -13.09 2.41 1.00
N TYR A 175 -13.87 1.40 1.38
CA TYR A 175 -13.83 0.85 2.72
C TYR A 175 -12.67 -0.12 2.90
N PHE A 176 -11.95 0.04 4.01
CA PHE A 176 -10.96 -0.88 4.54
C PHE A 176 -11.34 -1.26 5.96
N TYR A 177 -10.95 -2.46 6.36
CA TYR A 177 -11.14 -2.97 7.71
C TYR A 177 -9.78 -3.31 8.29
N TRP A 178 -9.58 -3.01 9.56
CA TRP A 178 -8.35 -3.37 10.26
C TRP A 178 -8.68 -4.20 11.48
N GLU A 179 -8.03 -5.35 11.58
CA GLU A 179 -8.07 -6.24 12.73
C GLU A 179 -6.68 -6.39 13.33
N HIS A 180 -6.60 -6.25 14.64
CA HIS A 180 -5.39 -6.47 15.40
C HIS A 180 -5.53 -7.67 16.33
N PHE A 181 -4.78 -8.73 16.11
CA PHE A 181 -4.80 -9.94 16.93
C PHE A 181 -3.70 -9.90 17.99
N GLY A 182 -4.07 -9.58 19.22
CA GLY A 182 -3.14 -9.29 20.33
C GLY A 182 -2.58 -10.51 21.07
N MET A 183 -3.06 -11.73 20.81
CA MET A 183 -2.70 -12.92 21.58
C MET A 183 -2.39 -14.12 20.69
N MET A 184 -1.57 -13.93 19.66
CA MET A 184 -1.27 -14.99 18.68
C MET A 184 -0.33 -16.08 19.20
N ASP A 185 0.13 -15.98 20.44
CA ASP A 185 0.78 -17.05 21.20
C ASP A 185 -0.20 -17.99 21.93
N ASN A 186 -1.52 -17.72 21.85
CA ASN A 186 -2.57 -18.57 22.40
C ASN A 186 -3.26 -19.35 21.25
N PRO A 187 -3.22 -20.72 21.23
CA PRO A 187 -3.79 -21.53 20.16
C PRO A 187 -5.31 -21.36 19.99
N ASP A 188 -6.07 -21.25 21.08
CA ASP A 188 -7.52 -21.10 21.01
C ASP A 188 -7.89 -19.73 20.39
N TYR A 189 -7.15 -18.69 20.78
CA TYR A 189 -7.31 -17.37 20.17
C TYR A 189 -6.97 -17.38 18.68
N CYS A 190 -5.91 -18.09 18.26
CA CYS A 190 -5.57 -18.24 16.84
C CYS A 190 -6.69 -18.89 16.03
N ASN A 191 -7.34 -19.93 16.57
CA ASN A 191 -8.45 -20.59 15.92
C ASN A 191 -9.63 -19.62 15.71
N HIS A 192 -10.00 -18.84 16.73
CA HIS A 192 -11.03 -17.81 16.60
C HIS A 192 -10.66 -16.72 15.61
N ALA A 193 -9.41 -16.27 15.59
CA ALA A 193 -8.90 -15.30 14.62
C ALA A 193 -9.03 -15.84 13.18
N CYS A 194 -8.64 -17.10 12.95
CA CYS A 194 -8.79 -17.76 11.65
C CYS A 194 -10.25 -17.86 11.21
N ASP A 195 -11.17 -18.18 12.11
CA ASP A 195 -12.59 -18.27 11.77
C ASP A 195 -13.19 -16.89 11.43
N LYS A 196 -12.77 -15.84 12.14
CA LYS A 196 -13.14 -14.45 11.84
C LYS A 196 -12.63 -14.05 10.45
N ILE A 197 -11.38 -14.36 10.10
CA ILE A 197 -10.79 -14.09 8.78
C ILE A 197 -11.54 -14.85 7.68
N LYS A 198 -11.87 -16.13 7.88
CA LYS A 198 -12.66 -16.93 6.91
C LYS A 198 -14.02 -16.27 6.64
N LEU A 199 -14.68 -15.76 7.68
CA LEU A 199 -15.95 -15.07 7.55
C LEU A 199 -15.80 -13.80 6.71
N TYR A 200 -14.79 -12.97 6.96
CA TYR A 200 -14.48 -11.80 6.14
C TYR A 200 -14.27 -12.17 4.67
N CYS A 201 -13.42 -13.19 4.42
CA CYS A 201 -13.08 -13.62 3.05
C CYS A 201 -14.33 -14.07 2.25
N ARG A 202 -15.27 -14.77 2.89
CA ARG A 202 -16.53 -15.19 2.24
C ARG A 202 -17.38 -14.02 1.75
N HIS A 203 -17.21 -12.85 2.36
CA HIS A 203 -17.95 -11.63 2.05
C HIS A 203 -17.13 -10.59 1.27
N GLY A 204 -16.03 -11.01 0.63
CA GLY A 204 -15.23 -10.11 -0.20
C GLY A 204 -14.35 -9.12 0.59
N ILE A 205 -14.23 -9.32 1.91
CA ILE A 205 -13.29 -8.57 2.75
C ILE A 205 -12.02 -9.42 2.85
N ILE A 206 -11.03 -9.08 2.02
CA ILE A 206 -9.91 -9.97 1.70
C ILE A 206 -8.61 -9.41 2.29
N PRO A 207 -7.84 -10.23 3.03
CA PRO A 207 -6.52 -9.83 3.51
C PRO A 207 -5.63 -9.30 2.39
N SER A 208 -4.88 -8.25 2.68
CA SER A 208 -4.00 -7.55 1.73
C SER A 208 -4.70 -6.81 0.57
N VAL A 209 -6.03 -6.81 0.53
CA VAL A 209 -6.82 -6.03 -0.45
C VAL A 209 -7.55 -4.90 0.27
N ASN A 210 -8.52 -5.24 1.13
CA ASN A 210 -9.33 -4.32 1.91
C ASN A 210 -9.46 -4.73 3.39
N LEU A 211 -8.75 -5.77 3.81
CA LEU A 211 -8.60 -6.21 5.21
C LEU A 211 -7.14 -6.12 5.61
N ILE A 212 -6.84 -5.21 6.50
CA ILE A 212 -5.53 -5.04 7.11
C ILE A 212 -5.49 -5.94 8.36
N LEU A 213 -4.50 -6.82 8.41
CA LEU A 213 -4.29 -7.71 9.55
C LEU A 213 -2.97 -7.37 10.22
N THR A 214 -3.04 -7.11 11.51
CA THR A 214 -1.86 -7.03 12.36
C THR A 214 -1.99 -8.01 13.51
N TYR A 215 -0.87 -8.49 13.98
CA TYR A 215 -0.82 -9.43 15.09
C TYR A 215 0.40 -9.20 15.95
N GLU A 216 0.26 -9.60 17.22
CA GLU A 216 1.36 -9.56 18.15
C GLU A 216 1.38 -10.79 19.04
N THR A 217 2.55 -11.01 19.65
CA THR A 217 2.80 -11.99 20.70
C THR A 217 3.51 -11.28 21.84
N LYS A 218 3.64 -11.93 22.99
CA LYS A 218 4.41 -11.39 24.12
C LYS A 218 5.85 -11.04 23.75
N GLN A 219 6.44 -11.78 22.80
CA GLN A 219 7.83 -11.60 22.36
C GLN A 219 7.98 -10.61 21.20
N CYS A 220 6.90 -10.36 20.45
CA CYS A 220 6.89 -9.49 19.29
C CYS A 220 5.67 -8.57 19.32
N PRO A 221 5.68 -7.50 20.14
CA PRO A 221 4.58 -6.55 20.22
C PRO A 221 4.48 -5.68 18.97
N LEU A 222 3.29 -5.16 18.71
CA LEU A 222 3.09 -4.14 17.69
C LEU A 222 3.81 -2.84 18.09
N ASN A 223 4.47 -2.21 17.14
CA ASN A 223 5.11 -0.92 17.34
C ASN A 223 4.66 0.12 16.29
N ALA A 224 4.93 1.39 16.56
CA ALA A 224 4.51 2.49 15.69
C ALA A 224 5.14 2.42 14.29
N ASP A 225 6.39 1.99 14.17
CA ASP A 225 7.07 1.92 12.86
C ASP A 225 6.38 0.92 11.92
N LYS A 226 5.96 -0.24 12.45
CA LYS A 226 5.18 -1.22 11.67
C LYS A 226 3.85 -0.64 11.20
N VAL A 227 3.16 0.11 12.07
CA VAL A 227 1.88 0.74 11.74
C VAL A 227 2.07 1.79 10.65
N GLU A 228 3.11 2.63 10.74
CA GLU A 228 3.41 3.64 9.72
C GLU A 228 3.74 3.00 8.35
N MET A 229 4.51 1.90 8.33
CA MET A 229 4.78 1.16 7.09
C MET A 229 3.50 0.64 6.45
N ILE A 230 2.56 0.13 7.25
CA ILE A 230 1.25 -0.34 6.79
C ILE A 230 0.44 0.83 6.21
N LEU A 231 0.39 1.96 6.90
CA LEU A 231 -0.33 3.14 6.41
C LEU A 231 0.25 3.66 5.08
N GLN A 232 1.56 3.61 4.93
CA GLN A 232 2.20 3.97 3.67
C GLN A 232 1.84 3.02 2.53
N GLU A 233 1.84 1.71 2.79
CA GLU A 233 1.51 0.69 1.79
C GLU A 233 0.06 0.80 1.31
N TYR A 234 -0.88 0.93 2.25
CA TYR A 234 -2.31 0.92 1.92
C TYR A 234 -2.87 2.29 1.50
N PHE A 235 -2.36 3.38 2.06
CA PHE A 235 -2.96 4.70 1.88
C PHE A 235 -2.01 5.73 1.26
N GLY A 236 -0.77 5.35 0.94
CA GLY A 236 0.23 6.27 0.38
C GLY A 236 0.63 7.41 1.32
N CYS A 237 0.34 7.28 2.63
CA CYS A 237 0.63 8.30 3.62
C CYS A 237 2.07 8.17 4.09
N SER A 238 2.92 9.15 3.83
CA SER A 238 4.25 9.21 4.40
C SER A 238 4.41 10.49 5.23
N LYS A 239 5.10 10.36 6.38
CA LYS A 239 5.48 11.53 7.20
C LYS A 239 6.35 12.55 6.44
N TRP A 240 6.88 12.17 5.27
CA TRP A 240 7.77 12.98 4.45
C TRP A 240 7.04 13.88 3.46
N ASP A 241 5.78 13.60 3.12
CA ASP A 241 5.00 14.44 2.20
C ASP A 241 4.49 15.73 2.85
N ALA A 242 4.58 15.85 4.17
CA ALA A 242 4.17 17.03 4.94
C ALA A 242 5.24 18.15 4.97
N VAL A 243 6.40 17.98 4.34
CA VAL A 243 7.52 18.95 4.36
C VAL A 243 7.64 19.73 3.04
N VAL A 244 6.82 19.42 2.03
CA VAL A 244 6.86 20.11 0.73
C VAL A 244 5.48 20.74 0.46
N GLY A 245 5.08 21.64 1.31
CA GLY A 245 3.92 22.49 1.15
C GLY A 245 4.21 23.90 1.61
#